data_b6c7d1d8932cfc2bd4f757d771bf0413
#
_entry.id   b6c7d1d8932cfc2bd4f757d771bf0413
#
_cell.length_a   1.000
_cell.length_b   1.000
_cell.length_c   1.000
_cell.angle_alpha   90.00
_cell.angle_beta   90.00
_cell.angle_gamma   90.00
#
_symmetry.space_group_name_H-M   'P 1'
#
loop_
_entity.id
_entity.type
_entity.pdbx_description
1 polymer ?
#
loop_
_entity_poly.entity_id
_entity_poly.type
_entity_poly.pdbx_seq_one_letter_code
_entity_poly.pdbx_strand_id
1 'polypeptide(L)'
;MSEAAATPKPRPRNAAATKALLLKAATEEFAEYGLAGARIDRIAERAGANKRLLYVYFGDKNQLFDAVVQEQTDAVLRSAPMDDGDLCAFATARFDYILANPDSRRIAAWRTFEQTEPSDAERSAFQARIEAVEKAQRAGRIRTDIPAADLFAFVLRMTESWLSAPPALLAAGGKDPLSPKRLRQHRTALQAAVRSLVEHP
;
A
#
# COMPACT_ATOMS: atom_id res chain seq x y z
N MET A 1 -2.47 -48.45 -27.94
CA MET A 1 -2.19 -47.04 -28.28
C MET A 1 -3.16 -46.20 -27.46
N SER A 2 -2.73 -45.63 -26.35
CA SER A 2 -3.59 -44.84 -25.45
C SER A 2 -3.33 -43.39 -25.73
N GLU A 3 -4.36 -42.70 -26.25
CA GLU A 3 -4.34 -41.28 -26.58
C GLU A 3 -4.41 -40.47 -25.28
N ALA A 4 -3.34 -39.78 -24.95
CA ALA A 4 -3.30 -38.90 -23.78
C ALA A 4 -4.20 -37.68 -24.02
N ALA A 5 -5.30 -37.59 -23.30
CA ALA A 5 -6.23 -36.48 -23.35
C ALA A 5 -5.51 -35.18 -22.95
N ALA A 6 -5.34 -34.27 -23.89
CA ALA A 6 -4.79 -32.94 -23.65
C ALA A 6 -5.70 -32.15 -22.72
N THR A 7 -5.18 -31.71 -21.60
CA THR A 7 -5.88 -30.86 -20.63
C THR A 7 -6.28 -29.53 -21.32
N PRO A 8 -7.54 -29.09 -21.30
CA PRO A 8 -7.97 -27.88 -21.99
C PRO A 8 -7.28 -26.65 -21.37
N LYS A 9 -6.64 -25.81 -22.22
CA LYS A 9 -6.14 -24.49 -21.82
C LYS A 9 -7.31 -23.65 -21.27
N PRO A 10 -7.14 -23.00 -20.10
CA PRO A 10 -8.17 -22.12 -19.54
C PRO A 10 -8.56 -21.04 -20.56
N ARG A 11 -9.87 -20.77 -20.72
CA ARG A 11 -10.36 -19.66 -21.55
C ARG A 11 -9.85 -18.33 -20.98
N PRO A 12 -9.46 -17.32 -21.80
CA PRO A 12 -8.80 -16.08 -21.36
C PRO A 12 -9.51 -15.34 -20.22
N ARG A 13 -10.85 -15.33 -20.23
CA ARG A 13 -11.68 -14.70 -19.17
C ARG A 13 -11.56 -15.42 -17.82
N ASN A 14 -11.35 -16.73 -17.83
CA ASN A 14 -11.17 -17.55 -16.62
C ASN A 14 -9.76 -17.42 -16.06
N ALA A 15 -8.75 -17.20 -16.91
CA ALA A 15 -7.35 -17.03 -16.52
C ALA A 15 -7.13 -15.72 -15.72
N ALA A 16 -7.69 -14.60 -16.19
CA ALA A 16 -7.59 -13.32 -15.51
C ALA A 16 -8.29 -13.34 -14.14
N ALA A 17 -9.48 -13.93 -14.06
CA ALA A 17 -10.21 -14.08 -12.80
C ALA A 17 -9.44 -14.97 -11.81
N THR A 18 -8.88 -16.09 -12.27
CA THR A 18 -8.07 -16.99 -11.43
C THR A 18 -6.80 -16.30 -10.95
N LYS A 19 -6.11 -15.54 -11.83
CA LYS A 19 -4.92 -14.77 -11.44
C LYS A 19 -5.25 -13.74 -10.35
N ALA A 20 -6.37 -13.03 -10.48
CA ALA A 20 -6.82 -12.06 -9.48
C ALA A 20 -7.16 -12.72 -8.12
N LEU A 21 -7.82 -13.88 -8.12
CA LEU A 21 -8.12 -14.64 -6.90
C LEU A 21 -6.84 -15.12 -6.20
N LEU A 22 -5.87 -15.62 -6.97
CA LEU A 22 -4.57 -16.03 -6.43
C LEU A 22 -3.80 -14.85 -5.85
N LEU A 23 -3.79 -13.69 -6.53
CA LEU A 23 -3.11 -12.49 -6.04
C LEU A 23 -3.77 -11.97 -4.74
N LYS A 24 -5.10 -11.97 -4.67
CA LYS A 24 -5.83 -11.60 -3.45
C LYS A 24 -5.50 -12.55 -2.29
N ALA A 25 -5.56 -13.86 -2.50
CA ALA A 25 -5.22 -14.85 -1.48
C ALA A 25 -3.75 -14.73 -1.03
N ALA A 26 -2.84 -14.42 -1.96
CA ALA A 26 -1.44 -14.16 -1.67
C ALA A 26 -1.27 -12.89 -0.82
N THR A 27 -2.00 -11.82 -1.12
CA THR A 27 -1.98 -10.59 -0.32
C THR A 27 -2.36 -10.86 1.13
N GLU A 28 -3.46 -11.59 1.38
CA GLU A 28 -3.91 -11.96 2.72
C GLU A 28 -2.86 -12.82 3.45
N GLU A 29 -2.29 -13.81 2.76
CA GLU A 29 -1.28 -14.71 3.32
C GLU A 29 0.02 -13.97 3.67
N PHE A 30 0.53 -13.15 2.76
CA PHE A 30 1.75 -12.38 3.02
C PHE A 30 1.53 -11.27 4.05
N ALA A 31 0.37 -10.65 4.09
CA ALA A 31 0.04 -9.67 5.13
C ALA A 31 0.08 -10.28 6.52
N GLU A 32 -0.35 -11.54 6.66
CA GLU A 32 -0.41 -12.24 7.95
C GLU A 32 0.94 -12.82 8.37
N TYR A 33 1.68 -13.45 7.44
CA TYR A 33 2.84 -14.28 7.75
C TYR A 33 4.18 -13.77 7.21
N GLY A 34 4.19 -12.70 6.42
CA GLY A 34 5.38 -12.23 5.70
C GLY A 34 5.84 -13.19 4.61
N LEU A 35 6.94 -12.86 3.93
CA LEU A 35 7.50 -13.72 2.88
C LEU A 35 7.99 -15.07 3.45
N ALA A 36 8.70 -15.06 4.57
CA ALA A 36 9.27 -16.27 5.15
C ALA A 36 8.19 -17.26 5.63
N GLY A 37 7.15 -16.76 6.33
CA GLY A 37 6.10 -17.58 6.94
C GLY A 37 4.96 -17.99 6.00
N ALA A 38 4.83 -17.35 4.85
CA ALA A 38 3.79 -17.64 3.87
C ALA A 38 3.96 -19.02 3.21
N ARG A 39 2.84 -19.68 2.93
CA ARG A 39 2.79 -21.04 2.33
C ARG A 39 1.97 -21.04 1.06
N ILE A 40 2.59 -21.46 -0.04
CA ILE A 40 1.95 -21.56 -1.36
C ILE A 40 0.70 -22.48 -1.34
N ASP A 41 0.73 -23.53 -0.52
CA ASP A 41 -0.41 -24.44 -0.42
C ASP A 41 -1.63 -23.74 0.19
N ARG A 42 -1.47 -22.92 1.24
CA ARG A 42 -2.56 -22.12 1.83
C ARG A 42 -3.11 -21.08 0.87
N ILE A 43 -2.23 -20.45 0.07
CA ILE A 43 -2.64 -19.47 -0.96
C ILE A 43 -3.52 -20.16 -2.01
N ALA A 44 -3.09 -21.31 -2.52
CA ALA A 44 -3.85 -22.07 -3.53
C ALA A 44 -5.20 -22.53 -3.00
N GLU A 45 -5.24 -23.07 -1.78
CA GLU A 45 -6.46 -23.50 -1.09
C GLU A 45 -7.44 -22.33 -0.89
N ARG A 46 -6.96 -21.20 -0.35
CA ARG A 46 -7.77 -19.98 -0.13
C ARG A 46 -8.34 -19.41 -1.43
N ALA A 47 -7.56 -19.48 -2.52
CA ALA A 47 -8.00 -19.03 -3.84
C ALA A 47 -8.94 -20.02 -4.55
N GLY A 48 -9.12 -21.24 -4.03
CA GLY A 48 -9.84 -22.32 -4.71
C GLY A 48 -9.20 -22.71 -6.04
N ALA A 49 -7.86 -22.59 -6.15
CA ALA A 49 -7.13 -22.76 -7.40
C ALA A 49 -6.06 -23.85 -7.27
N ASN A 50 -5.66 -24.42 -8.40
CA ASN A 50 -4.57 -25.38 -8.43
C ASN A 50 -3.22 -24.69 -8.20
N LYS A 51 -2.42 -25.19 -7.26
CA LYS A 51 -1.05 -24.73 -6.94
C LYS A 51 -0.17 -24.54 -8.19
N ARG A 52 -0.33 -25.41 -9.22
CA ARG A 52 0.42 -25.28 -10.47
C ARG A 52 0.14 -23.97 -11.20
N LEU A 53 -1.10 -23.43 -11.12
CA LEU A 53 -1.44 -22.17 -11.76
C LEU A 53 -0.70 -20.98 -11.11
N LEU A 54 -0.40 -21.08 -9.81
CA LEU A 54 0.37 -20.07 -9.12
C LEU A 54 1.77 -19.93 -9.72
N TYR A 55 2.45 -21.07 -9.92
CA TYR A 55 3.76 -21.08 -10.57
C TYR A 55 3.71 -20.62 -12.03
N VAL A 56 2.63 -20.96 -12.75
CA VAL A 56 2.43 -20.54 -14.15
C VAL A 56 2.23 -19.02 -14.26
N TYR A 57 1.51 -18.39 -13.32
CA TYR A 57 1.18 -16.97 -13.41
C TYR A 57 2.22 -16.05 -12.77
N PHE A 58 2.90 -16.52 -11.75
CA PHE A 58 3.75 -15.66 -10.91
C PHE A 58 5.18 -16.18 -10.77
N GLY A 59 5.49 -17.39 -11.24
CA GLY A 59 6.81 -17.99 -11.04
C GLY A 59 6.98 -18.59 -9.66
N ASP A 60 7.90 -18.09 -8.88
CA ASP A 60 8.17 -18.58 -7.52
C ASP A 60 7.49 -17.73 -6.42
N LYS A 61 7.76 -18.06 -5.16
CA LYS A 61 7.18 -17.37 -4.00
C LYS A 61 7.67 -15.93 -3.88
N ASN A 62 8.92 -15.65 -4.25
CA ASN A 62 9.49 -14.31 -4.19
C ASN A 62 8.85 -13.43 -5.28
N GLN A 63 8.75 -13.92 -6.50
CA GLN A 63 8.10 -13.23 -7.61
C GLN A 63 6.60 -12.99 -7.34
N LEU A 64 5.93 -13.91 -6.65
CA LEU A 64 4.56 -13.70 -6.18
C LEU A 64 4.49 -12.59 -5.12
N PHE A 65 5.44 -12.55 -4.19
CA PHE A 65 5.52 -11.47 -3.19
C PHE A 65 5.75 -10.12 -3.85
N ASP A 66 6.68 -10.04 -4.81
CA ASP A 66 6.95 -8.83 -5.58
C ASP A 66 5.70 -8.35 -6.33
N ALA A 67 4.94 -9.27 -6.93
CA ALA A 67 3.68 -8.95 -7.58
C ALA A 67 2.62 -8.40 -6.60
N VAL A 68 2.55 -8.94 -5.38
CA VAL A 68 1.68 -8.42 -4.31
C VAL A 68 2.13 -7.04 -3.86
N VAL A 69 3.43 -6.84 -3.62
CA VAL A 69 3.99 -5.53 -3.25
C VAL A 69 3.67 -4.48 -4.31
N GLN A 70 3.88 -4.82 -5.58
CA GLN A 70 3.60 -3.91 -6.70
C GLN A 70 2.11 -3.53 -6.74
N GLU A 71 1.20 -4.51 -6.70
CA GLU A 71 -0.25 -4.24 -6.73
C GLU A 71 -0.70 -3.37 -5.53
N GLN A 72 -0.20 -3.65 -4.31
CA GLN A 72 -0.54 -2.86 -3.13
C GLN A 72 0.03 -1.44 -3.21
N THR A 73 1.25 -1.27 -3.70
CA THR A 73 1.87 0.03 -3.93
C THR A 73 1.08 0.85 -4.95
N ASP A 74 0.74 0.25 -6.09
CA ASP A 74 -0.05 0.90 -7.15
C ASP A 74 -1.44 1.31 -6.64
N ALA A 75 -2.08 0.47 -5.83
CA ALA A 75 -3.38 0.76 -5.25
C ALA A 75 -3.32 1.97 -4.30
N VAL A 76 -2.30 2.05 -3.43
CA VAL A 76 -2.07 3.21 -2.56
C VAL A 76 -1.80 4.47 -3.39
N LEU A 77 -0.94 4.38 -4.39
CA LEU A 77 -0.61 5.53 -5.26
C LEU A 77 -1.82 6.06 -6.02
N ARG A 78 -2.69 5.18 -6.51
CA ARG A 78 -3.95 5.56 -7.18
C ARG A 78 -4.98 6.16 -6.23
N SER A 79 -5.02 5.71 -4.97
CA SER A 79 -6.02 6.14 -3.99
C SER A 79 -5.80 7.56 -3.45
N ALA A 80 -4.57 8.05 -3.52
CA ALA A 80 -4.18 9.37 -3.03
C ALA A 80 -3.43 10.14 -4.12
N PRO A 81 -4.14 10.66 -5.15
CA PRO A 81 -3.53 11.50 -6.17
C PRO A 81 -3.06 12.82 -5.57
N MET A 82 -2.04 13.43 -6.19
CA MET A 82 -1.48 14.71 -5.78
C MET A 82 -1.02 15.52 -7.00
N ASP A 83 -1.97 15.84 -7.87
CA ASP A 83 -1.67 16.46 -9.18
C ASP A 83 -1.29 17.94 -9.05
N ASP A 84 -1.80 18.63 -8.02
CA ASP A 84 -1.62 20.06 -7.79
C ASP A 84 -0.77 20.41 -6.55
N GLY A 85 -0.24 19.40 -5.86
CA GLY A 85 0.57 19.59 -4.65
C GLY A 85 -0.25 19.82 -3.38
N ASP A 86 -1.57 19.50 -3.36
CA ASP A 86 -2.40 19.57 -2.16
C ASP A 86 -2.06 18.43 -1.18
N LEU A 87 -1.12 18.72 -0.29
CA LEU A 87 -0.67 17.79 0.74
C LEU A 87 -1.76 17.46 1.78
N CYS A 88 -2.74 18.37 2.00
CA CYS A 88 -3.83 18.10 2.93
C CYS A 88 -4.83 17.11 2.36
N ALA A 89 -5.21 17.26 1.09
CA ALA A 89 -6.06 16.30 0.39
C ALA A 89 -5.36 14.94 0.27
N PHE A 90 -4.09 14.93 -0.14
CA PHE A 90 -3.27 13.71 -0.19
C PHE A 90 -3.23 12.97 1.14
N ALA A 91 -2.91 13.65 2.25
CA ALA A 91 -2.81 13.03 3.56
C ALA A 91 -4.13 12.41 4.01
N THR A 92 -5.23 13.10 3.74
CA THR A 92 -6.58 12.62 4.09
C THR A 92 -6.94 11.38 3.27
N ALA A 93 -6.78 11.43 1.96
CA ALA A 93 -7.10 10.31 1.07
C ALA A 93 -6.24 9.07 1.40
N ARG A 94 -4.95 9.27 1.63
CA ARG A 94 -4.05 8.18 1.98
C ARG A 94 -4.39 7.56 3.34
N PHE A 95 -4.68 8.38 4.36
CA PHE A 95 -5.12 7.88 5.67
C PHE A 95 -6.39 7.04 5.55
N ASP A 96 -7.40 7.56 4.85
CA ASP A 96 -8.67 6.85 4.65
C ASP A 96 -8.45 5.50 3.92
N TYR A 97 -7.59 5.49 2.91
CA TYR A 97 -7.25 4.26 2.19
C TYR A 97 -6.56 3.22 3.07
N ILE A 98 -5.48 3.57 3.77
CA ILE A 98 -4.73 2.61 4.60
C ILE A 98 -5.54 2.14 5.82
N LEU A 99 -6.49 2.94 6.29
CA LEU A 99 -7.45 2.54 7.32
C LEU A 99 -8.42 1.48 6.79
N ALA A 100 -8.94 1.66 5.58
CA ALA A 100 -9.86 0.71 4.94
C ALA A 100 -9.15 -0.56 4.44
N ASN A 101 -7.82 -0.51 4.22
CA ASN A 101 -7.04 -1.60 3.64
C ASN A 101 -5.85 -1.99 4.55
N PRO A 102 -6.10 -2.64 5.70
CA PRO A 102 -5.04 -2.96 6.67
C PRO A 102 -3.94 -3.87 6.10
N ASP A 103 -4.24 -4.71 5.12
CA ASP A 103 -3.26 -5.59 4.49
C ASP A 103 -2.24 -4.80 3.66
N SER A 104 -2.63 -3.71 3.00
CA SER A 104 -1.70 -2.81 2.30
C SER A 104 -0.63 -2.27 3.26
N ARG A 105 -1.02 -1.89 4.47
CA ARG A 105 -0.09 -1.40 5.51
C ARG A 105 0.84 -2.51 6.02
N ARG A 106 0.30 -3.73 6.23
CA ARG A 106 1.11 -4.89 6.65
C ARG A 106 2.12 -5.28 5.57
N ILE A 107 1.72 -5.31 4.30
CA ILE A 107 2.61 -5.57 3.17
C ILE A 107 3.72 -4.50 3.09
N ALA A 108 3.39 -3.22 3.25
CA ALA A 108 4.39 -2.16 3.28
C ALA A 108 5.41 -2.32 4.41
N ALA A 109 4.98 -2.79 5.59
CA ALA A 109 5.88 -3.10 6.71
C ALA A 109 6.79 -4.30 6.38
N TRP A 110 6.24 -5.40 5.87
CA TRP A 110 7.03 -6.56 5.45
C TRP A 110 8.05 -6.20 4.37
N ARG A 111 7.64 -5.40 3.37
CA ARG A 111 8.54 -4.92 2.32
C ARG A 111 9.78 -4.24 2.86
N THR A 112 9.67 -3.46 3.94
CA THR A 112 10.81 -2.78 4.56
C THR A 112 11.83 -3.77 5.11
N PHE A 113 11.39 -4.91 5.66
CA PHE A 113 12.27 -5.96 6.16
C PHE A 113 12.87 -6.82 5.05
N GLU A 114 12.12 -7.08 3.98
CA GLU A 114 12.55 -7.90 2.85
C GLU A 114 13.40 -7.11 1.83
N GLN A 115 13.61 -5.80 2.04
CA GLN A 115 14.42 -4.93 1.19
C GLN A 115 14.07 -5.00 -0.31
N THR A 116 12.77 -5.13 -0.62
CA THR A 116 12.29 -5.21 -2.00
C THR A 116 12.61 -3.91 -2.76
N GLU A 117 13.29 -4.04 -3.90
CA GLU A 117 13.64 -2.88 -4.73
C GLU A 117 12.39 -2.18 -5.30
N PRO A 118 12.36 -0.84 -5.33
CA PRO A 118 11.27 -0.11 -5.94
C PRO A 118 11.25 -0.29 -7.46
N SER A 119 10.06 -0.40 -8.05
CA SER A 119 9.90 -0.42 -9.51
C SER A 119 10.16 0.96 -10.12
N ASP A 120 10.44 1.02 -11.43
CA ASP A 120 10.59 2.30 -12.15
C ASP A 120 9.30 3.12 -12.12
N ALA A 121 8.14 2.45 -12.19
CA ALA A 121 6.84 3.11 -12.09
C ALA A 121 6.64 3.75 -10.71
N GLU A 122 7.04 3.07 -9.65
CA GLU A 122 7.00 3.61 -8.29
C GLU A 122 7.92 4.81 -8.12
N ARG A 123 9.19 4.69 -8.58
CA ARG A 123 10.16 5.82 -8.56
C ARG A 123 9.59 7.04 -9.27
N SER A 124 9.06 6.85 -10.48
CA SER A 124 8.45 7.92 -11.28
C SER A 124 7.24 8.54 -10.58
N ALA A 125 6.39 7.73 -9.93
CA ALA A 125 5.23 8.22 -9.21
C ALA A 125 5.61 9.06 -7.98
N PHE A 126 6.67 8.71 -7.25
CA PHE A 126 7.17 9.52 -6.14
C PHE A 126 7.84 10.80 -6.64
N GLN A 127 8.62 10.73 -7.73
CA GLN A 127 9.23 11.90 -8.34
C GLN A 127 8.17 12.92 -8.77
N ALA A 128 7.10 12.49 -9.45
CA ALA A 128 6.01 13.35 -9.86
C ALA A 128 5.33 14.06 -8.66
N ARG A 129 5.21 13.39 -7.51
CA ARG A 129 4.66 14.00 -6.28
C ARG A 129 5.56 15.07 -5.70
N ILE A 130 6.87 14.83 -5.66
CA ILE A 130 7.86 15.82 -5.21
C ILE A 130 7.80 17.04 -6.14
N GLU A 131 7.75 16.86 -7.45
CA GLU A 131 7.62 17.94 -8.45
C GLU A 131 6.31 18.75 -8.27
N ALA A 132 5.20 18.08 -7.92
CA ALA A 132 3.94 18.77 -7.63
C ALA A 132 4.05 19.65 -6.37
N VAL A 133 4.76 19.19 -5.32
CA VAL A 133 5.07 20.00 -4.13
C VAL A 133 5.95 21.18 -4.49
N GLU A 134 7.03 20.99 -5.25
CA GLU A 134 7.90 22.08 -5.72
C GLU A 134 7.12 23.13 -6.54
N LYS A 135 6.20 22.67 -7.40
CA LYS A 135 5.33 23.58 -8.16
C LYS A 135 4.43 24.41 -7.24
N ALA A 136 3.87 23.79 -6.17
CA ALA A 136 3.08 24.49 -5.17
C ALA A 136 3.92 25.52 -4.38
N GLN A 137 5.17 25.19 -4.05
CA GLN A 137 6.14 26.10 -3.41
C GLN A 137 6.48 27.28 -4.33
N ARG A 138 6.83 27.04 -5.59
CA ARG A 138 7.11 28.11 -6.57
C ARG A 138 5.91 29.03 -6.82
N ALA A 139 4.71 28.50 -6.69
CA ALA A 139 3.47 29.28 -6.80
C ALA A 139 3.09 30.05 -5.51
N GLY A 140 3.90 29.98 -4.46
CA GLY A 140 3.64 30.65 -3.17
C GLY A 140 2.42 30.11 -2.42
N ARG A 141 1.99 28.87 -2.69
CA ARG A 141 0.82 28.26 -2.03
C ARG A 141 1.16 27.59 -0.70
N ILE A 142 2.39 27.16 -0.55
CA ILE A 142 2.90 26.52 0.65
C ILE A 142 4.33 26.98 0.96
N ARG A 143 4.77 26.76 2.18
CA ARG A 143 6.09 27.14 2.67
C ARG A 143 7.24 26.66 1.79
N THR A 144 8.33 27.41 1.73
CA THR A 144 9.52 27.15 0.91
C THR A 144 10.78 26.90 1.71
N ASP A 145 10.75 27.07 3.02
CA ASP A 145 11.88 26.91 3.95
C ASP A 145 12.18 25.42 4.29
N ILE A 146 11.27 24.50 3.91
CA ILE A 146 11.47 23.05 3.96
C ILE A 146 11.57 22.53 2.52
N PRO A 147 12.61 21.76 2.14
CA PRO A 147 12.71 21.15 0.82
C PRO A 147 11.47 20.29 0.49
N ALA A 148 11.02 20.31 -0.77
CA ALA A 148 9.81 19.62 -1.20
C ALA A 148 9.81 18.12 -0.87
N ALA A 149 10.95 17.44 -1.05
CA ALA A 149 11.09 16.02 -0.72
C ALA A 149 10.91 15.75 0.78
N ASP A 150 11.49 16.59 1.64
CA ASP A 150 11.37 16.45 3.10
C ASP A 150 9.95 16.75 3.56
N LEU A 151 9.34 17.83 3.03
CA LEU A 151 7.95 18.19 3.33
C LEU A 151 7.00 17.05 2.95
N PHE A 152 7.18 16.49 1.75
CA PHE A 152 6.41 15.34 1.31
C PHE A 152 6.63 14.10 2.20
N ALA A 153 7.89 13.80 2.57
CA ALA A 153 8.24 12.68 3.43
C ALA A 153 7.61 12.80 4.83
N PHE A 154 7.61 13.99 5.43
CA PHE A 154 6.95 14.24 6.72
C PHE A 154 5.45 13.98 6.62
N VAL A 155 4.78 14.55 5.63
CA VAL A 155 3.35 14.34 5.42
C VAL A 155 3.03 12.88 5.16
N LEU A 156 3.81 12.20 4.32
CA LEU A 156 3.67 10.77 4.05
C LEU A 156 3.70 9.94 5.35
N ARG A 157 4.67 10.21 6.24
CA ARG A 157 4.78 9.49 7.53
C ARG A 157 3.69 9.86 8.52
N MET A 158 3.22 11.11 8.51
CA MET A 158 2.11 11.54 9.37
C MET A 158 0.82 10.76 9.09
N THR A 159 0.57 10.34 7.85
CA THR A 159 -0.62 9.55 7.49
C THR A 159 -0.70 8.18 8.18
N GLU A 160 0.42 7.64 8.61
CA GLU A 160 0.51 6.35 9.30
C GLU A 160 0.72 6.48 10.81
N SER A 161 0.94 7.69 11.31
CA SER A 161 1.44 7.96 12.66
C SER A 161 0.65 7.26 13.77
N TRP A 162 -0.70 7.24 13.69
CA TRP A 162 -1.53 6.54 14.67
C TRP A 162 -1.66 5.05 14.39
N LEU A 163 -1.83 4.66 13.13
CA LEU A 163 -2.05 3.26 12.74
C LEU A 163 -0.80 2.39 12.91
N SER A 164 0.38 3.01 12.92
CA SER A 164 1.69 2.36 13.14
C SER A 164 2.33 2.79 14.47
N ALA A 165 1.57 3.41 15.37
CA ALA A 165 2.06 3.86 16.66
C ALA A 165 2.45 2.67 17.56
N PRO A 166 3.47 2.84 18.42
CA PRO A 166 3.84 1.81 19.39
C PRO A 166 2.66 1.40 20.26
N PRO A 167 2.53 0.11 20.63
CA PRO A 167 1.41 -0.37 21.46
C PRO A 167 1.26 0.41 22.78
N ALA A 168 2.35 0.83 23.40
CA ALA A 168 2.33 1.63 24.62
C ALA A 168 1.67 3.00 24.41
N LEU A 169 1.93 3.67 23.28
CA LEU A 169 1.28 4.94 22.94
C LEU A 169 -0.21 4.73 22.64
N LEU A 170 -0.57 3.66 21.93
CA LEU A 170 -1.96 3.34 21.67
C LEU A 170 -2.72 3.08 22.99
N ALA A 171 -2.13 2.31 23.90
CA ALA A 171 -2.72 2.02 25.23
C ALA A 171 -2.89 3.30 26.07
N ALA A 172 -1.91 4.21 26.05
CA ALA A 172 -1.98 5.51 26.73
C ALA A 172 -3.06 6.43 26.13
N GLY A 173 -3.39 6.24 24.86
CA GLY A 173 -4.40 7.01 24.13
C GLY A 173 -5.85 6.65 24.47
N GLY A 174 -6.09 5.66 25.33
CA GLY A 174 -7.42 5.26 25.78
C GLY A 174 -7.72 3.76 25.65
N LYS A 175 -8.89 3.35 26.16
CA LYS A 175 -9.28 1.92 26.21
C LYS A 175 -9.48 1.29 24.84
N ASP A 176 -9.88 2.08 23.83
CA ASP A 176 -10.12 1.61 22.46
C ASP A 176 -9.49 2.59 21.44
N PRO A 177 -8.14 2.46 21.24
CA PRO A 177 -7.39 3.37 20.40
C PRO A 177 -7.73 3.29 18.92
N LEU A 178 -8.40 2.23 18.47
CA LEU A 178 -8.81 2.03 17.08
C LEU A 178 -10.33 2.14 16.89
N SER A 179 -11.07 2.62 17.89
CA SER A 179 -12.51 2.85 17.73
C SER A 179 -12.82 3.85 16.61
N PRO A 180 -13.97 3.72 15.94
CA PRO A 180 -14.37 4.65 14.88
C PRO A 180 -14.38 6.12 15.34
N LYS A 181 -14.75 6.38 16.60
CA LYS A 181 -14.71 7.73 17.20
C LYS A 181 -13.28 8.26 17.27
N ARG A 182 -12.36 7.46 17.81
CA ARG A 182 -10.95 7.85 17.96
C ARG A 182 -10.26 8.06 16.61
N LEU A 183 -10.56 7.20 15.63
CA LEU A 183 -10.00 7.31 14.28
C LEU A 183 -10.50 8.57 13.56
N ARG A 184 -11.78 8.94 13.71
CA ARG A 184 -12.29 10.23 13.21
C ARG A 184 -11.59 11.43 13.86
N GLN A 185 -11.37 11.39 15.18
CA GLN A 185 -10.62 12.43 15.88
C GLN A 185 -9.18 12.54 15.36
N HIS A 186 -8.51 11.39 15.14
CA HIS A 186 -7.16 11.38 14.58
C HIS A 186 -7.13 11.94 13.16
N ARG A 187 -8.09 11.58 12.32
CA ARG A 187 -8.24 12.14 10.97
C ARG A 187 -8.32 13.67 10.98
N THR A 188 -9.11 14.23 11.88
CA THR A 188 -9.22 15.70 12.05
C THR A 188 -7.90 16.31 12.54
N ALA A 189 -7.25 15.67 13.51
CA ALA A 189 -5.94 16.09 14.02
C ALA A 189 -4.85 16.03 12.94
N LEU A 190 -4.85 14.96 12.11
CA LEU A 190 -3.95 14.84 10.97
C LEU A 190 -4.12 16.00 9.99
N GLN A 191 -5.37 16.33 9.61
CA GLN A 191 -5.65 17.45 8.72
C GLN A 191 -5.15 18.79 9.30
N ALA A 192 -5.39 19.05 10.58
CA ALA A 192 -4.90 20.24 11.26
C ALA A 192 -3.37 20.31 11.29
N ALA A 193 -2.72 19.20 11.63
CA ALA A 193 -1.26 19.12 11.71
C ALA A 193 -0.59 19.30 10.33
N VAL A 194 -1.12 18.64 9.28
CA VAL A 194 -0.60 18.81 7.92
C VAL A 194 -0.80 20.26 7.45
N ARG A 195 -1.97 20.87 7.69
CA ARG A 195 -2.22 22.26 7.33
C ARG A 195 -1.19 23.18 7.99
N SER A 196 -1.01 23.06 9.30
CA SER A 196 -0.01 23.86 10.04
C SER A 196 1.42 23.63 9.55
N LEU A 197 1.74 22.39 9.12
CA LEU A 197 3.06 22.08 8.58
C LEU A 197 3.31 22.72 7.21
N VAL A 198 2.28 22.84 6.34
CA VAL A 198 2.46 23.32 4.96
C VAL A 198 2.23 24.81 4.79
N GLU A 199 1.53 25.47 5.73
CA GLU A 199 1.33 26.91 5.73
C GLU A 199 2.65 27.66 5.94
N HIS A 200 2.69 28.90 5.44
CA HIS A 200 3.81 29.80 5.70
C HIS A 200 3.93 30.11 7.21
N PRO A 201 5.15 30.21 7.75
CA PRO A 201 5.37 30.62 9.12
C PRO A 201 4.88 32.04 9.38
#